data_e4bc2a04fbf3107e13e52521ab559ee4
#
_entry.id   e4bc2a04fbf3107e13e52521ab559ee4
#
_cell.length_a   1.000
_cell.length_b   1.000
_cell.length_c   1.000
_cell.angle_alpha   90.00
_cell.angle_beta   90.00
_cell.angle_gamma   90.00
#
_symmetry.space_group_name_H-M   'P 1'
#
loop_
_entity.id
_entity.type
_entity.pdbx_description
1 polymer ?
#
loop_
_entity_poly.entity_id
_entity_poly.type
_entity_poly.pdbx_seq_one_letter_code
_entity_poly.pdbx_strand_id
1 'polypeptide(L)'
;MSDQLADDTFTETQSLTENEGEATGPVAKSFLRIASLGMRSVATSYRLKPGDVIACLEGELFFGNAEDFEAALDKDDTKFSLLTIYREGIFFEVLVSGALRCSLEFIEVEKVQEIREAFDGHVIHKKSEYRNYEVLRDIRRNCTIYDTTPTPLAGTFPPLWLLQNRLWEPLMAITLAYFISYGVSLTMFGLTYLLSAFYFSRGQIHVLRSYAQFQEKQMWVVVATRTIQEGQMLCRK
;
A
#
# COMPACT_ATOMS: atom_id res chain seq x y z
N MET A 1 -19.39 80.35 38.05
CA MET A 1 -18.61 79.61 39.02
C MET A 1 -18.24 78.29 38.39
N SER A 2 -17.08 78.30 37.79
CA SER A 2 -15.88 77.63 38.31
C SER A 2 -15.99 76.13 38.16
N ASP A 3 -15.19 75.32 37.62
CA ASP A 3 -13.81 75.37 37.18
C ASP A 3 -13.54 74.11 36.38
N GLN A 4 -12.80 74.19 35.29
CA GLN A 4 -11.45 73.68 35.09
C GLN A 4 -11.31 72.17 34.93
N LEU A 5 -10.93 71.78 33.70
CA LEU A 5 -9.65 71.17 33.35
C LEU A 5 -9.37 69.76 33.89
N ALA A 6 -9.32 68.79 32.99
CA ALA A 6 -8.16 67.92 32.89
C ALA A 6 -8.12 67.32 31.50
N ASP A 7 -7.12 67.70 30.80
CA ASP A 7 -6.48 67.16 29.66
C ASP A 7 -5.89 65.79 30.00
N ASP A 8 -6.26 64.76 29.28
CA ASP A 8 -5.51 63.51 29.28
C ASP A 8 -5.44 62.96 27.88
N THR A 9 -4.33 63.25 27.28
CA THR A 9 -3.75 62.69 26.11
C THR A 9 -3.70 61.17 26.21
N PHE A 10 -4.64 60.46 25.53
CA PHE A 10 -4.50 59.05 25.28
C PHE A 10 -3.69 58.85 24.02
N THR A 11 -2.47 58.41 24.25
CA THR A 11 -1.52 57.96 23.25
C THR A 11 -2.13 56.77 22.51
N GLU A 12 -2.43 56.99 21.25
CA GLU A 12 -2.78 55.95 20.30
C GLU A 12 -1.57 55.03 20.08
N THR A 13 -1.57 53.88 20.76
CA THR A 13 -0.66 52.80 20.45
C THR A 13 -1.17 52.11 19.19
N GLN A 14 -0.62 52.51 18.05
CA GLN A 14 -0.74 51.75 16.79
C GLN A 14 -0.18 50.34 17.03
N SER A 15 -1.08 49.39 17.22
CA SER A 15 -0.75 47.98 17.01
C SER A 15 -0.46 47.75 15.57
N LEU A 16 0.81 47.60 15.25
CA LEU A 16 1.29 47.03 14.02
C LEU A 16 0.70 45.63 13.88
N THR A 17 -0.40 45.52 13.16
CA THR A 17 -0.81 44.24 12.58
C THR A 17 0.26 43.92 11.53
N GLU A 18 1.16 43.05 11.88
CA GLU A 18 1.96 42.31 10.94
C GLU A 18 1.00 41.62 9.96
N ASN A 19 0.91 42.22 8.77
CA ASN A 19 0.44 41.53 7.60
C ASN A 19 1.44 40.41 7.33
N GLU A 20 1.13 39.21 7.76
CA GLU A 20 1.68 37.99 7.17
C GLU A 20 1.24 38.01 5.70
N GLY A 21 2.12 38.60 4.87
CA GLY A 21 2.00 38.52 3.44
C GLY A 21 2.03 37.05 3.05
N GLU A 22 0.88 36.57 2.60
CA GLU A 22 0.83 35.40 1.74
C GLU A 22 1.87 35.57 0.64
N ALA A 23 2.97 34.90 0.79
CA ALA A 23 3.93 34.69 -0.28
C ALA A 23 3.29 33.80 -1.34
N THR A 24 2.43 34.37 -2.18
CA THR A 24 1.99 33.78 -3.44
C THR A 24 3.15 33.83 -4.44
N GLY A 25 4.25 33.15 -4.08
CA GLY A 25 5.21 32.70 -5.07
C GLY A 25 4.56 31.54 -5.85
N PRO A 26 4.97 31.28 -7.10
CA PRO A 26 4.50 30.10 -7.81
C PRO A 26 4.76 28.88 -6.93
N VAL A 27 3.68 28.22 -6.49
CA VAL A 27 3.78 27.01 -5.67
C VAL A 27 4.67 26.05 -6.43
N ALA A 28 5.90 25.90 -5.97
CA ALA A 28 6.86 25.02 -6.60
C ALA A 28 6.22 23.62 -6.59
N LYS A 29 5.89 23.10 -7.79
CA LYS A 29 5.26 21.79 -7.94
C LYS A 29 6.16 20.77 -7.31
N SER A 30 5.84 20.34 -6.09
CA SER A 30 6.59 19.34 -5.32
C SER A 30 5.79 18.08 -5.15
N PHE A 31 6.48 16.94 -5.07
CA PHE A 31 5.85 15.66 -4.73
C PHE A 31 5.65 15.52 -3.22
N LEU A 32 4.75 14.63 -2.85
CA LEU A 32 4.52 14.26 -1.46
C LEU A 32 5.37 13.05 -1.08
N ARG A 33 6.00 13.11 0.08
CA ARG A 33 6.74 12.01 0.69
C ARG A 33 6.01 11.54 1.95
N ILE A 34 6.00 10.25 2.20
CA ILE A 34 5.51 9.69 3.46
C ILE A 34 6.53 10.03 4.57
N ALA A 35 6.14 10.90 5.49
CA ALA A 35 6.97 11.30 6.63
C ALA A 35 6.91 10.25 7.74
N SER A 36 5.70 9.84 8.12
CA SER A 36 5.49 8.84 9.17
C SER A 36 4.23 8.03 8.94
N LEU A 37 4.22 6.82 9.50
CA LEU A 37 3.09 5.90 9.46
C LEU A 37 2.49 5.76 10.86
N GLY A 38 1.21 6.09 11.01
CA GLY A 38 0.46 5.86 12.24
C GLY A 38 0.11 4.38 12.43
N MET A 39 -0.21 3.98 13.66
CA MET A 39 -0.60 2.58 13.97
C MET A 39 -1.82 2.08 13.17
N ARG A 40 -2.69 2.98 12.72
CA ARG A 40 -3.90 2.68 11.93
C ARG A 40 -3.76 3.07 10.45
N SER A 41 -2.53 3.34 9.99
CA SER A 41 -2.29 3.71 8.60
C SER A 41 -2.54 2.53 7.67
N VAL A 42 -3.38 2.75 6.67
CA VAL A 42 -3.65 1.79 5.60
C VAL A 42 -2.40 1.56 4.74
N ALA A 43 -1.52 2.56 4.64
CA ALA A 43 -0.23 2.45 3.94
C ALA A 43 0.64 1.30 4.48
N THR A 44 0.54 0.96 5.77
CA THR A 44 1.23 -0.18 6.37
C THR A 44 0.81 -1.52 5.75
N SER A 45 -0.46 -1.66 5.36
CA SER A 45 -0.97 -2.88 4.70
C SER A 45 -0.33 -3.10 3.33
N TYR A 46 0.04 -2.03 2.66
CA TYR A 46 0.75 -2.05 1.38
C TYR A 46 2.28 -2.05 1.54
N ARG A 47 2.78 -2.10 2.78
CA ARG A 47 4.22 -2.05 3.08
C ARG A 47 4.91 -0.79 2.54
N LEU A 48 4.18 0.29 2.45
CA LEU A 48 4.76 1.60 2.23
C LEU A 48 5.59 2.00 3.46
N LYS A 49 6.64 2.78 3.24
CA LYS A 49 7.61 3.14 4.28
C LYS A 49 7.74 4.67 4.38
N PRO A 50 8.17 5.19 5.53
CA PRO A 50 8.67 6.55 5.60
C PRO A 50 9.80 6.75 4.59
N GLY A 51 9.76 7.85 3.85
CA GLY A 51 10.70 8.14 2.76
C GLY A 51 10.17 7.81 1.35
N ASP A 52 9.11 7.02 1.21
CA ASP A 52 8.47 6.79 -0.08
C ASP A 52 7.87 8.07 -0.64
N VAL A 53 8.08 8.33 -1.92
CA VAL A 53 7.56 9.51 -2.61
C VAL A 53 6.40 9.09 -3.50
N ILE A 54 5.28 9.80 -3.37
CA ILE A 54 4.11 9.64 -4.22
C ILE A 54 4.33 10.46 -5.47
N ALA A 55 4.62 9.80 -6.59
CA ALA A 55 4.90 10.45 -7.85
C ALA A 55 3.64 10.68 -8.68
N CYS A 56 2.76 9.65 -8.79
CA CYS A 56 1.54 9.75 -9.58
C CYS A 56 0.32 9.24 -8.84
N LEU A 57 -0.82 9.82 -9.18
CA LEU A 57 -2.14 9.36 -8.82
C LEU A 57 -2.93 9.10 -10.11
N GLU A 58 -3.50 7.90 -10.27
CA GLU A 58 -4.26 7.48 -11.46
C GLU A 58 -3.48 7.62 -12.78
N GLY A 59 -2.15 7.56 -12.73
CA GLY A 59 -1.27 7.68 -13.89
C GLY A 59 -0.84 9.10 -14.24
N GLU A 60 -1.32 10.10 -13.52
CA GLU A 60 -0.94 11.50 -13.69
C GLU A 60 -0.01 11.95 -12.56
N LEU A 61 1.00 12.77 -12.87
CA LEU A 61 1.89 13.34 -11.87
C LEU A 61 1.08 14.16 -10.86
N PHE A 62 1.22 13.87 -9.59
CA PHE A 62 0.49 14.54 -8.53
C PHE A 62 1.35 15.59 -7.82
N PHE A 63 0.89 16.84 -7.83
CA PHE A 63 1.56 17.98 -7.22
C PHE A 63 0.64 18.75 -6.25
N GLY A 64 -0.34 18.08 -5.69
CA GLY A 64 -1.27 18.65 -4.71
C GLY A 64 -0.70 18.64 -3.29
N ASN A 65 -1.46 19.21 -2.37
CA ASN A 65 -1.17 19.09 -0.93
C ASN A 65 -1.66 17.75 -0.35
N ALA A 66 -1.34 17.49 0.92
CA ALA A 66 -1.71 16.25 1.59
C ALA A 66 -3.24 16.09 1.72
N GLU A 67 -3.98 17.18 1.94
CA GLU A 67 -5.43 17.17 2.09
C GLU A 67 -6.11 16.83 0.75
N ASP A 68 -5.67 17.45 -0.35
CA ASP A 68 -6.17 17.15 -1.68
C ASP A 68 -5.90 15.70 -2.08
N PHE A 69 -4.74 15.18 -1.70
CA PHE A 69 -4.37 13.79 -1.96
C PHE A 69 -5.27 12.80 -1.22
N GLU A 70 -5.44 12.98 0.09
CA GLU A 70 -6.31 12.13 0.91
C GLU A 70 -7.78 12.24 0.44
N ALA A 71 -8.26 13.45 0.11
CA ALA A 71 -9.60 13.65 -0.43
C ALA A 71 -9.80 12.98 -1.80
N ALA A 72 -8.75 12.95 -2.64
CA ALA A 72 -8.81 12.26 -3.93
C ALA A 72 -8.89 10.75 -3.77
N LEU A 73 -8.24 10.19 -2.75
CA LEU A 73 -8.30 8.75 -2.42
C LEU A 73 -9.63 8.35 -1.78
N ASP A 74 -10.21 9.23 -0.96
CA ASP A 74 -11.44 8.95 -0.20
C ASP A 74 -12.72 9.11 -1.05
N LYS A 75 -12.59 9.70 -2.23
CA LYS A 75 -13.71 10.04 -3.12
C LYS A 75 -14.57 8.84 -3.54
N ASP A 76 -14.01 7.64 -3.50
CA ASP A 76 -14.70 6.40 -3.90
C ASP A 76 -14.15 5.19 -3.13
N ASP A 77 -14.63 5.01 -1.90
CA ASP A 77 -14.23 3.92 -0.98
C ASP A 77 -14.37 2.51 -1.59
N THR A 78 -15.10 2.38 -2.68
CA THR A 78 -15.35 1.11 -3.37
C THR A 78 -14.37 0.83 -4.50
N LYS A 79 -13.60 1.82 -4.91
CA LYS A 79 -12.63 1.70 -6.02
C LYS A 79 -11.20 1.79 -5.52
N PHE A 80 -10.36 0.92 -6.09
CA PHE A 80 -8.92 1.03 -5.90
C PHE A 80 -8.40 2.24 -6.68
N SER A 81 -7.49 3.00 -6.10
CA SER A 81 -6.73 4.04 -6.79
C SER A 81 -5.34 3.55 -7.11
N LEU A 82 -4.85 3.85 -8.32
CA LEU A 82 -3.50 3.48 -8.74
C LEU A 82 -2.52 4.56 -8.31
N LEU A 83 -1.59 4.21 -7.44
CA LEU A 83 -0.49 5.07 -7.02
C LEU A 83 0.81 4.59 -7.64
N THR A 84 1.62 5.52 -8.15
CA THR A 84 3.01 5.26 -8.50
C THR A 84 3.90 5.82 -7.40
N ILE A 85 4.66 4.94 -6.80
CA ILE A 85 5.57 5.24 -5.67
C ILE A 85 7.01 5.19 -6.17
N TYR A 86 7.80 6.16 -5.76
CA TYR A 86 9.25 6.16 -5.96
C TYR A 86 9.97 5.84 -4.66
N ARG A 87 10.82 4.82 -4.67
CA ARG A 87 11.62 4.37 -3.54
C ARG A 87 13.02 4.01 -4.02
N GLU A 88 14.04 4.68 -3.50
CA GLU A 88 15.45 4.34 -3.75
C GLU A 88 15.80 4.13 -5.24
N GLY A 89 15.31 5.00 -6.12
CA GLY A 89 15.59 4.90 -7.56
C GLY A 89 14.65 4.00 -8.35
N ILE A 90 13.64 3.39 -7.72
CA ILE A 90 12.73 2.46 -8.36
C ILE A 90 11.30 3.00 -8.30
N PHE A 91 10.61 3.02 -9.45
CA PHE A 91 9.16 3.23 -9.50
C PHE A 91 8.44 1.89 -9.42
N PHE A 92 7.36 1.87 -8.66
CA PHE A 92 6.43 0.76 -8.63
C PHE A 92 5.01 1.25 -8.38
N GLU A 93 4.04 0.54 -8.91
CA GLU A 93 2.63 0.83 -8.73
C GLU A 93 2.06 0.07 -7.55
N VAL A 94 1.05 0.66 -6.90
CA VAL A 94 0.25 0.04 -5.85
C VAL A 94 -1.22 0.42 -6.06
N LEU A 95 -2.11 -0.56 -6.04
CA LEU A 95 -3.55 -0.32 -6.00
C LEU A 95 -3.98 -0.18 -4.54
N VAL A 96 -4.39 1.02 -4.14
CA VAL A 96 -4.84 1.33 -2.78
C VAL A 96 -6.34 1.50 -2.74
N SER A 97 -6.96 1.14 -1.62
CA SER A 97 -8.38 1.36 -1.36
C SER A 97 -8.51 2.34 -0.20
N GLY A 98 -9.20 3.45 -0.44
CA GLY A 98 -9.41 4.51 0.54
C GLY A 98 -8.16 5.29 0.94
N ALA A 99 -8.31 6.21 1.88
CA ALA A 99 -7.27 7.08 2.39
C ALA A 99 -6.10 6.33 3.03
N LEU A 100 -4.86 6.74 2.77
CA LEU A 100 -3.66 6.11 3.33
C LEU A 100 -3.49 6.33 4.83
N ARG A 101 -4.04 7.43 5.35
CA ARG A 101 -3.96 7.82 6.77
C ARG A 101 -2.54 7.84 7.30
N CYS A 102 -1.65 8.49 6.58
CA CYS A 102 -0.25 8.69 6.92
C CYS A 102 0.09 10.18 6.94
N SER A 103 1.18 10.54 7.60
CA SER A 103 1.70 11.90 7.56
C SER A 103 2.48 12.09 6.26
N LEU A 104 2.12 13.12 5.51
CA LEU A 104 2.75 13.47 4.24
C LEU A 104 3.46 14.82 4.37
N GLU A 105 4.60 14.96 3.71
CA GLU A 105 5.37 16.20 3.63
C GLU A 105 5.86 16.43 2.21
N PHE A 106 6.16 17.67 1.86
CA PHE A 106 6.76 17.97 0.57
C PHE A 106 8.24 17.59 0.52
N ILE A 107 8.68 17.09 -0.64
CA ILE A 107 10.10 16.84 -0.85
C ILE A 107 10.83 18.11 -1.28
N GLU A 108 12.14 18.10 -1.13
CA GLU A 108 13.03 19.18 -1.58
C GLU A 108 12.99 19.35 -3.11
N VAL A 109 13.07 20.59 -3.57
CA VAL A 109 12.96 20.95 -5.00
C VAL A 109 14.00 20.23 -5.87
N GLU A 110 15.19 20.01 -5.34
CA GLU A 110 16.28 19.30 -6.04
C GLU A 110 15.90 17.86 -6.39
N LYS A 111 15.26 17.16 -5.45
CA LYS A 111 14.78 15.78 -5.67
C LYS A 111 13.59 15.70 -6.62
N VAL A 112 12.80 16.77 -6.73
CA VAL A 112 11.69 16.81 -7.69
C VAL A 112 12.20 16.65 -9.12
N GLN A 113 13.29 17.34 -9.45
CA GLN A 113 13.87 17.29 -10.78
C GLN A 113 14.41 15.89 -11.11
N GLU A 114 15.16 15.30 -10.16
CA GLU A 114 15.68 13.91 -10.29
C GLU A 114 14.56 12.91 -10.57
N ILE A 115 13.48 12.97 -9.77
CA ILE A 115 12.33 12.05 -9.91
C ILE A 115 11.62 12.27 -11.24
N ARG A 116 11.47 13.51 -11.71
CA ARG A 116 10.85 13.82 -13.01
C ARG A 116 11.65 13.27 -14.17
N GLU A 117 12.97 13.45 -14.16
CA GLU A 117 13.85 12.92 -15.19
C GLU A 117 13.85 11.39 -15.22
N ALA A 118 13.86 10.77 -14.03
CA ALA A 118 13.75 9.32 -13.91
C ALA A 118 12.37 8.78 -14.36
N PHE A 119 11.32 9.60 -14.23
CA PHE A 119 9.95 9.22 -14.59
C PHE A 119 9.71 9.25 -16.10
N ASP A 120 10.42 10.06 -16.89
CA ASP A 120 10.22 10.20 -18.35
C ASP A 120 10.32 8.86 -19.12
N GLY A 121 11.00 7.85 -18.55
CA GLY A 121 11.08 6.49 -19.11
C GLY A 121 10.06 5.49 -18.54
N HIS A 122 9.21 5.91 -17.60
CA HIS A 122 8.30 5.02 -16.90
C HIS A 122 6.94 4.96 -17.59
N VAL A 123 6.52 3.77 -17.97
CA VAL A 123 5.26 3.55 -18.71
C VAL A 123 4.19 3.04 -17.75
N ILE A 124 3.13 3.81 -17.55
CA ILE A 124 1.96 3.42 -16.79
C ILE A 124 0.89 2.92 -17.76
N HIS A 125 0.34 1.75 -17.46
CA HIS A 125 -0.74 1.14 -18.23
C HIS A 125 -2.12 1.44 -17.62
N LYS A 126 -3.18 0.92 -18.23
CA LYS A 126 -4.53 1.11 -17.72
C LYS A 126 -4.69 0.42 -16.37
N LYS A 127 -5.28 1.09 -15.41
CA LYS A 127 -5.56 0.62 -14.05
C LYS A 127 -6.21 -0.77 -14.01
N SER A 128 -7.11 -1.08 -14.94
CA SER A 128 -7.80 -2.37 -15.02
C SER A 128 -6.89 -3.57 -15.30
N GLU A 129 -5.67 -3.32 -15.77
CA GLU A 129 -4.69 -4.37 -16.08
C GLU A 129 -3.84 -4.73 -14.86
N TYR A 130 -3.81 -3.86 -13.84
CA TYR A 130 -3.01 -4.06 -12.64
C TYR A 130 -3.72 -4.92 -11.62
N ARG A 131 -2.94 -5.74 -10.92
CA ARG A 131 -3.35 -6.51 -9.74
C ARG A 131 -2.29 -6.39 -8.67
N ASN A 132 -2.71 -6.33 -7.42
CA ASN A 132 -1.79 -6.31 -6.29
C ASN A 132 -1.17 -7.69 -6.09
N TYR A 133 0.14 -7.73 -5.98
CA TYR A 133 0.93 -8.90 -5.65
C TYR A 133 1.75 -8.62 -4.40
N GLU A 134 1.80 -9.58 -3.51
CA GLU A 134 2.69 -9.51 -2.35
C GLU A 134 4.06 -10.07 -2.73
N VAL A 135 5.07 -9.25 -2.57
CA VAL A 135 6.46 -9.62 -2.79
C VAL A 135 7.10 -9.95 -1.46
N LEU A 136 7.54 -11.19 -1.32
CA LEU A 136 8.28 -11.67 -0.16
C LEU A 136 9.73 -11.91 -0.55
N ARG A 137 10.63 -11.50 0.31
CA ARG A 137 12.07 -11.54 0.08
C ARG A 137 12.78 -12.31 1.18
N ASP A 138 13.68 -13.18 0.77
CA ASP A 138 14.61 -13.88 1.64
C ASP A 138 15.86 -13.01 1.93
N ILE A 139 16.62 -13.34 2.96
CA ILE A 139 17.93 -12.72 3.29
C ILE A 139 18.89 -12.76 2.10
N ARG A 140 18.80 -13.78 1.26
CA ARG A 140 19.59 -13.93 0.02
C ARG A 140 19.07 -13.14 -1.16
N ARG A 141 18.07 -12.26 -0.93
CA ARG A 141 17.38 -11.47 -1.96
C ARG A 141 16.57 -12.29 -2.99
N ASN A 142 16.28 -13.58 -2.72
CA ASN A 142 15.35 -14.31 -3.55
C ASN A 142 13.92 -13.82 -3.29
N CYS A 143 13.24 -13.43 -4.35
CA CYS A 143 11.85 -12.96 -4.24
C CYS A 143 10.87 -14.06 -4.61
N THR A 144 9.78 -14.13 -3.85
CA THR A 144 8.61 -14.92 -4.18
C THR A 144 7.41 -13.99 -4.24
N ILE A 145 6.60 -14.13 -5.26
CA ILE A 145 5.45 -13.27 -5.51
C ILE A 145 4.20 -14.11 -5.35
N TYR A 146 3.29 -13.63 -4.52
CA TYR A 146 1.99 -14.25 -4.33
C TYR A 146 0.89 -13.32 -4.84
N ASP A 147 -0.05 -13.91 -5.58
CA ASP A 147 -1.27 -13.23 -5.95
C ASP A 147 -2.17 -13.09 -4.72
N THR A 148 -2.59 -11.86 -4.44
CA THR A 148 -3.51 -11.56 -3.33
C THR A 148 -4.97 -11.84 -3.68
N THR A 149 -5.26 -12.16 -4.96
CA THR A 149 -6.62 -12.41 -5.42
C THR A 149 -7.12 -13.75 -4.90
N PRO A 150 -8.24 -13.80 -4.18
CA PRO A 150 -8.78 -15.05 -3.70
C PRO A 150 -9.24 -15.94 -4.86
N THR A 151 -8.77 -17.17 -4.91
CA THR A 151 -9.16 -18.15 -5.92
C THR A 151 -10.24 -19.08 -5.41
N PRO A 152 -11.32 -19.35 -6.16
CA PRO A 152 -12.37 -20.28 -5.74
C PRO A 152 -11.84 -21.73 -5.59
N LEU A 153 -10.72 -22.04 -6.26
CA LEU A 153 -10.10 -23.37 -6.20
C LEU A 153 -9.71 -23.77 -4.78
N ALA A 154 -9.26 -22.84 -3.95
CA ALA A 154 -8.90 -23.11 -2.56
C ALA A 154 -10.08 -23.62 -1.72
N GLY A 155 -11.30 -23.16 -2.03
CA GLY A 155 -12.52 -23.62 -1.36
C GLY A 155 -13.16 -24.85 -1.98
N THR A 156 -12.99 -25.07 -3.29
CA THR A 156 -13.59 -26.24 -3.96
C THR A 156 -12.68 -27.45 -3.91
N PHE A 157 -11.38 -27.31 -4.16
CA PHE A 157 -10.40 -28.40 -4.16
C PHE A 157 -9.11 -28.00 -3.43
N PRO A 158 -9.12 -27.99 -2.07
CA PRO A 158 -7.97 -27.57 -1.28
C PRO A 158 -6.65 -28.28 -1.64
N PRO A 159 -6.59 -29.61 -1.84
CA PRO A 159 -5.34 -30.28 -2.20
C PRO A 159 -4.77 -29.82 -3.55
N LEU A 160 -5.64 -29.57 -4.54
CA LEU A 160 -5.20 -29.10 -5.86
C LEU A 160 -4.67 -27.67 -5.79
N TRP A 161 -5.30 -26.81 -5.00
CA TRP A 161 -4.82 -25.44 -4.75
C TRP A 161 -3.46 -25.44 -4.04
N LEU A 162 -3.26 -26.31 -3.02
CA LEU A 162 -1.98 -26.46 -2.34
C LEU A 162 -0.88 -26.95 -3.29
N LEU A 163 -1.21 -27.91 -4.18
CA LEU A 163 -0.29 -28.42 -5.20
C LEU A 163 0.11 -27.31 -6.19
N GLN A 164 -0.86 -26.52 -6.66
CA GLN A 164 -0.61 -25.39 -7.59
C GLN A 164 0.32 -24.34 -6.98
N ASN A 165 0.18 -24.08 -5.69
CA ASN A 165 1.03 -23.11 -4.96
C ASN A 165 2.32 -23.75 -4.41
N ARG A 166 2.61 -25.02 -4.72
CA ARG A 166 3.80 -25.77 -4.27
C ARG A 166 3.96 -25.83 -2.74
N LEU A 167 2.86 -25.89 -2.03
CA LEU A 167 2.78 -25.96 -0.57
C LEU A 167 2.83 -27.44 -0.14
N TRP A 168 4.01 -28.06 -0.21
CA TRP A 168 4.16 -29.52 -0.07
C TRP A 168 3.80 -30.02 1.32
N GLU A 169 4.27 -29.35 2.38
CA GLU A 169 4.03 -29.76 3.76
C GLU A 169 2.53 -29.69 4.14
N PRO A 170 1.81 -28.57 3.90
CA PRO A 170 0.36 -28.53 4.10
C PRO A 170 -0.40 -29.53 3.21
N LEU A 171 0.06 -29.78 1.98
CA LEU A 171 -0.53 -30.77 1.09
C LEU A 171 -0.46 -32.18 1.68
N MET A 172 0.71 -32.57 2.16
CA MET A 172 0.88 -33.88 2.81
C MET A 172 0.01 -34.01 4.05
N ALA A 173 -0.04 -32.99 4.90
CA ALA A 173 -0.84 -32.97 6.10
C ALA A 173 -2.34 -33.14 5.81
N ILE A 174 -2.89 -32.40 4.85
CA ILE A 174 -4.32 -32.46 4.51
C ILE A 174 -4.66 -33.81 3.83
N THR A 175 -3.78 -34.31 2.97
CA THR A 175 -3.96 -35.61 2.33
C THR A 175 -3.99 -36.74 3.35
N LEU A 176 -3.08 -36.72 4.31
CA LEU A 176 -3.06 -37.67 5.41
C LEU A 176 -4.33 -37.60 6.26
N ALA A 177 -4.79 -36.38 6.59
CA ALA A 177 -6.04 -36.18 7.32
C ALA A 177 -7.24 -36.78 6.58
N TYR A 178 -7.30 -36.64 5.25
CA TYR A 178 -8.36 -37.23 4.42
C TYR A 178 -8.29 -38.74 4.43
N PHE A 179 -7.10 -39.35 4.34
CA PHE A 179 -6.94 -40.79 4.42
C PHE A 179 -7.40 -41.34 5.75
N ILE A 180 -7.00 -40.72 6.86
CA ILE A 180 -7.40 -41.14 8.21
C ILE A 180 -8.92 -41.01 8.37
N SER A 181 -9.50 -39.89 7.97
CA SER A 181 -10.94 -39.63 8.09
C SER A 181 -11.77 -40.60 7.26
N TYR A 182 -11.31 -40.93 6.04
CA TYR A 182 -11.95 -41.91 5.18
C TYR A 182 -11.91 -43.33 5.79
N GLY A 183 -10.79 -43.72 6.40
CA GLY A 183 -10.64 -45.00 7.09
C GLY A 183 -11.55 -45.16 8.31
N VAL A 184 -11.96 -44.06 8.95
CA VAL A 184 -12.90 -44.08 10.09
C VAL A 184 -14.35 -44.18 9.61
N SER A 185 -14.78 -43.22 8.77
CA SER A 185 -16.11 -43.26 8.15
C SER A 185 -16.24 -42.26 7.02
N LEU A 186 -17.13 -42.52 6.07
CA LEU A 186 -17.43 -41.57 4.98
C LEU A 186 -17.99 -40.22 5.49
N THR A 187 -18.74 -40.25 6.60
CA THR A 187 -19.27 -39.04 7.23
C THR A 187 -18.14 -38.18 7.79
N MET A 188 -17.15 -38.77 8.45
CA MET A 188 -15.96 -38.07 8.96
C MET A 188 -15.14 -37.49 7.84
N PHE A 189 -14.96 -38.22 6.74
CA PHE A 189 -14.31 -37.67 5.54
C PHE A 189 -15.03 -36.44 5.00
N GLY A 190 -16.36 -36.52 4.83
CA GLY A 190 -17.17 -35.40 4.37
C GLY A 190 -17.04 -34.16 5.29
N LEU A 191 -17.06 -34.36 6.60
CA LEU A 191 -16.89 -33.28 7.57
C LEU A 191 -15.50 -32.66 7.47
N THR A 192 -14.44 -33.48 7.44
CA THR A 192 -13.05 -33.00 7.31
C THR A 192 -12.85 -32.22 6.00
N TYR A 193 -13.45 -32.72 4.92
CA TYR A 193 -13.40 -32.02 3.63
C TYR A 193 -14.09 -30.66 3.68
N LEU A 194 -15.31 -30.58 4.22
CA LEU A 194 -16.05 -29.32 4.33
C LEU A 194 -15.33 -28.29 5.22
N LEU A 195 -14.79 -28.74 6.36
CA LEU A 195 -14.02 -27.88 7.26
C LEU A 195 -12.76 -27.32 6.57
N SER A 196 -12.03 -28.19 5.87
CA SER A 196 -10.82 -27.76 5.14
C SER A 196 -11.16 -26.84 3.99
N ALA A 197 -12.21 -27.11 3.21
CA ALA A 197 -12.69 -26.26 2.14
C ALA A 197 -13.06 -24.85 2.64
N PHE A 198 -13.78 -24.79 3.76
CA PHE A 198 -14.12 -23.53 4.41
C PHE A 198 -12.88 -22.78 4.91
N TYR A 199 -11.96 -23.48 5.58
CA TYR A 199 -10.72 -22.91 6.10
C TYR A 199 -9.86 -22.30 4.98
N PHE A 200 -9.60 -23.07 3.92
CA PHE A 200 -8.80 -22.58 2.79
C PHE A 200 -9.51 -21.50 1.98
N SER A 201 -10.84 -21.54 1.84
CA SER A 201 -11.60 -20.48 1.17
C SER A 201 -11.41 -19.11 1.81
N ARG A 202 -11.39 -19.07 3.16
CA ARG A 202 -11.23 -17.81 3.92
C ARG A 202 -9.78 -17.45 4.21
N GLY A 203 -8.93 -18.46 4.37
CA GLY A 203 -7.57 -18.32 4.90
C GLY A 203 -6.45 -18.38 3.88
N GLN A 204 -6.71 -18.41 2.54
CA GLN A 204 -5.67 -18.64 1.53
C GLN A 204 -4.45 -17.71 1.68
N ILE A 205 -4.67 -16.41 1.85
CA ILE A 205 -3.57 -15.43 1.99
C ILE A 205 -2.79 -15.67 3.28
N HIS A 206 -3.48 -16.01 4.38
CA HIS A 206 -2.81 -16.31 5.65
C HIS A 206 -1.96 -17.57 5.55
N VAL A 207 -2.45 -18.61 4.88
CA VAL A 207 -1.69 -19.86 4.64
C VAL A 207 -0.44 -19.57 3.81
N LEU A 208 -0.55 -18.80 2.73
CA LEU A 208 0.59 -18.42 1.90
C LEU A 208 1.63 -17.62 2.69
N ARG A 209 1.18 -16.64 3.48
CA ARG A 209 2.06 -15.81 4.33
C ARG A 209 2.76 -16.66 5.40
N SER A 210 2.00 -17.51 6.11
CA SER A 210 2.57 -18.40 7.14
C SER A 210 3.60 -19.37 6.56
N TYR A 211 3.32 -19.91 5.38
CA TYR A 211 4.26 -20.77 4.68
C TYR A 211 5.52 -20.04 4.24
N ALA A 212 5.38 -18.81 3.74
CA ALA A 212 6.52 -17.99 3.38
C ALA A 212 7.38 -17.63 4.60
N GLN A 213 6.76 -17.33 5.75
CA GLN A 213 7.46 -17.11 7.02
C GLN A 213 8.20 -18.36 7.48
N PHE A 214 7.60 -19.54 7.32
CA PHE A 214 8.28 -20.82 7.59
C PHE A 214 9.52 -21.02 6.72
N GLN A 215 9.52 -20.49 5.49
CA GLN A 215 10.67 -20.43 4.59
C GLN A 215 11.63 -19.26 4.85
N GLU A 216 11.51 -18.59 6.00
CA GLU A 216 12.34 -17.41 6.39
C GLU A 216 12.20 -16.23 5.44
N LYS A 217 11.11 -16.15 4.65
CA LYS A 217 10.83 -15.02 3.77
C LYS A 217 10.04 -13.95 4.50
N GLN A 218 10.44 -12.71 4.34
CA GLN A 218 9.75 -11.57 4.91
C GLN A 218 9.01 -10.80 3.83
N MET A 219 7.85 -10.27 4.18
CA MET A 219 7.08 -9.42 3.29
C MET A 219 7.83 -8.11 3.08
N TRP A 220 8.21 -7.84 1.83
CA TRP A 220 9.01 -6.67 1.46
C TRP A 220 8.14 -5.49 1.00
N VAL A 221 7.26 -5.72 0.03
CA VAL A 221 6.39 -4.68 -0.56
C VAL A 221 5.17 -5.33 -1.21
N VAL A 222 4.09 -4.57 -1.33
CA VAL A 222 2.97 -4.88 -2.23
C VAL A 222 3.15 -4.06 -3.48
N VAL A 223 3.14 -4.70 -4.63
CA VAL A 223 3.26 -4.05 -5.93
C VAL A 223 2.08 -4.40 -6.82
N ALA A 224 1.58 -3.43 -7.56
CA ALA A 224 0.60 -3.66 -8.58
C ALA A 224 1.32 -3.87 -9.91
N THR A 225 1.18 -5.05 -10.49
CA THR A 225 1.76 -5.39 -11.81
C THR A 225 0.71 -6.10 -12.66
N ARG A 226 0.92 -6.14 -13.97
CA ARG A 226 0.03 -6.86 -14.89
C ARG A 226 0.29 -8.36 -14.86
N THR A 227 1.55 -8.72 -14.67
CA THR A 227 1.98 -10.11 -14.66
C THR A 227 2.96 -10.38 -13.52
N ILE A 228 3.01 -11.63 -13.07
CA ILE A 228 3.98 -12.08 -12.08
C ILE A 228 5.43 -11.84 -12.55
N GLN A 229 5.66 -11.92 -13.87
CA GLN A 229 6.99 -11.71 -14.48
C GLN A 229 7.47 -10.27 -14.31
N GLU A 230 6.59 -9.28 -14.49
CA GLU A 230 6.91 -7.87 -14.23
C GLU A 230 7.27 -7.63 -12.76
N GLY A 231 6.50 -8.22 -11.83
CA GLY A 231 6.84 -8.18 -10.41
C GLY A 231 8.20 -8.81 -10.11
N GLN A 232 8.57 -9.91 -10.77
CA GLN A 232 9.89 -10.53 -10.62
C GLN A 232 11.02 -9.65 -11.15
N MET A 233 10.80 -8.88 -12.21
CA MET A 233 11.79 -7.93 -12.71
C MET A 233 12.06 -6.80 -11.72
N LEU A 234 11.03 -6.30 -11.04
CA LEU A 234 11.18 -5.31 -9.97
C LEU A 234 12.04 -5.82 -8.80
N CYS A 235 11.95 -7.10 -8.50
CA CYS A 235 12.73 -7.73 -7.44
C CYS A 235 14.24 -7.85 -7.74
N ARG A 236 14.61 -7.82 -9.01
CA ARG A 236 16.00 -7.99 -9.45
C ARG A 236 16.77 -6.66 -9.53
N LYS A 237 16.04 -5.56 -9.48
CA LYS A 237 16.61 -4.21 -9.38
C LYS A 237 16.87 -3.88 -7.91
#